data_e6224215eeaf1cd535cafc8e42802876
#
_entry.id   e6224215eeaf1cd535cafc8e42802876
#
_cell.length_a   1.000
_cell.length_b   1.000
_cell.length_c   1.000
_cell.angle_alpha   90.00
_cell.angle_beta   90.00
_cell.angle_gamma   90.00
#
_symmetry.space_group_name_H-M   'P 1'
#
loop_
_entity.id
_entity.type
_entity.pdbx_description
1 polymer ?
#
loop_
_entity_poly.entity_id
_entity_poly.type
_entity_poly.pdbx_seq_one_letter_code
_entity_poly.pdbx_strand_id
1 'polypeptide(L)'
;FDMKDHLFMGLILKEKEFREAMKNLDLAPYNGKNVALTCSADAVIPMWAYMLVVSYLQPVAKEIVFGDKDHLNQSLLLKNISTINAEEYKDKRVVIKGCGEQPIPESAYVAVTNILRPTAKSIMYGEPCSTVPIYKKKKEN
;
A
#
# COMPACT_ATOMS: atom_id res chain seq x y z
N PHE A 1 2.63 13.42 3.95
CA PHE A 1 3.63 14.48 3.74
C PHE A 1 3.57 14.96 2.29
N ASP A 2 3.25 16.22 2.10
CA ASP A 2 3.14 16.82 0.77
C ASP A 2 4.33 17.76 0.51
N MET A 3 5.11 17.46 -0.51
CA MET A 3 6.25 18.31 -0.93
C MET A 3 5.81 19.72 -1.35
N LYS A 4 4.56 19.89 -1.77
CA LYS A 4 4.01 21.21 -2.13
C LYS A 4 4.21 22.26 -1.04
N ASP A 5 4.09 21.86 0.22
CA ASP A 5 4.20 22.77 1.37
C ASP A 5 5.60 23.32 1.57
N HIS A 6 6.58 22.76 0.86
CA HIS A 6 7.99 23.12 0.94
C HIS A 6 8.55 23.77 -0.33
N LEU A 7 7.66 24.13 -1.26
CA LEU A 7 8.06 24.76 -2.52
C LEU A 7 8.04 26.28 -2.42
N PHE A 8 9.06 26.90 -2.96
CA PHE A 8 9.06 28.36 -3.16
C PHE A 8 8.10 28.73 -4.30
N MET A 9 7.13 29.59 -4.02
CA MET A 9 6.07 30.00 -4.96
C MET A 9 5.28 28.82 -5.58
N GLY A 10 5.26 27.69 -4.91
CA GLY A 10 4.57 26.49 -5.41
C GLY A 10 5.23 25.81 -6.62
N LEU A 11 6.46 26.18 -6.97
CA LEU A 11 7.11 25.77 -8.21
C LEU A 11 8.50 25.16 -8.02
N ILE A 12 9.30 25.67 -7.08
CA ILE A 12 10.72 25.38 -6.99
C ILE A 12 11.07 24.93 -5.58
N LEU A 13 11.83 23.84 -5.49
CA LEU A 13 12.43 23.40 -4.25
C LEU A 13 13.83 24.03 -4.13
N LYS A 14 14.02 24.88 -3.11
CA LYS A 14 15.31 25.48 -2.78
C LYS A 14 16.04 24.59 -1.79
N GLU A 15 17.17 24.01 -2.19
CA GLU A 15 17.89 23.00 -1.43
C GLU A 15 18.20 23.43 0.00
N LYS A 16 18.84 24.60 0.18
CA LYS A 16 19.24 25.08 1.50
C LYS A 16 18.06 25.27 2.44
N GLU A 17 17.00 25.91 1.95
CA GLU A 17 15.78 26.14 2.72
C GLU A 17 15.05 24.83 3.04
N PHE A 18 15.01 23.92 2.08
CA PHE A 18 14.38 22.61 2.27
C PHE A 18 15.14 21.77 3.31
N ARG A 19 16.45 21.74 3.25
CA ARG A 19 17.28 21.05 4.26
C ARG A 19 17.06 21.61 5.66
N GLU A 20 16.98 22.93 5.78
CA GLU A 20 16.71 23.57 7.06
C GLU A 20 15.28 23.24 7.56
N ALA A 21 14.29 23.24 6.67
CA ALA A 21 12.93 22.85 7.01
C ALA A 21 12.85 21.40 7.49
N MET A 22 13.57 20.48 6.86
CA MET A 22 13.61 19.07 7.29
C MET A 22 14.30 18.91 8.65
N LYS A 23 15.38 19.63 8.87
CA LYS A 23 16.09 19.63 10.14
C LYS A 23 15.23 20.09 11.31
N ASN A 24 14.32 21.02 11.07
CA ASN A 24 13.40 21.59 12.07
C ASN A 24 11.99 20.97 12.02
N LEU A 25 11.82 19.91 11.24
CA LEU A 25 10.51 19.27 11.09
C LEU A 25 10.01 18.68 12.42
N ASP A 26 8.78 19.03 12.78
CA ASP A 26 8.10 18.35 13.88
C ASP A 26 7.72 16.92 13.48
N LEU A 27 8.38 15.95 14.07
CA LEU A 27 8.18 14.53 13.77
C LEU A 27 7.02 13.91 14.53
N ALA A 28 6.50 14.59 15.55
CA ALA A 28 5.44 14.05 16.40
C ALA A 28 4.17 13.64 15.65
N PRO A 29 3.69 14.39 14.64
CA PRO A 29 2.52 13.99 13.87
C PRO A 29 2.70 12.67 13.07
N TYR A 30 3.95 12.27 12.80
CA TYR A 30 4.28 11.09 11.99
C TYR A 30 4.61 9.85 12.83
N ASN A 31 4.73 10.03 14.13
CA ASN A 31 5.16 8.96 15.04
C ASN A 31 4.19 7.78 15.02
N GLY A 32 4.68 6.61 14.62
CA GLY A 32 3.87 5.38 14.51
C GLY A 32 2.81 5.40 13.41
N LYS A 33 2.87 6.38 12.49
CA LYS A 33 1.88 6.55 11.42
C LYS A 33 2.34 5.95 10.10
N ASN A 34 1.38 5.54 9.29
CA ASN A 34 1.58 5.26 7.89
C ASN A 34 1.57 6.59 7.12
N VAL A 35 2.61 6.84 6.34
CA VAL A 35 2.82 8.12 5.67
C VAL A 35 2.78 7.95 4.16
N ALA A 36 1.90 8.70 3.51
CA ALA A 36 1.93 8.91 2.06
C ALA A 36 2.84 10.10 1.77
N LEU A 37 3.91 9.88 1.02
CA LEU A 37 4.84 10.92 0.58
C LEU A 37 4.50 11.29 -0.86
N THR A 38 4.07 12.52 -1.08
CA THR A 38 3.54 12.98 -2.35
C THR A 38 3.95 14.42 -2.67
N CYS A 39 3.69 14.82 -3.90
CA CYS A 39 3.68 16.22 -4.31
C CYS A 39 2.40 16.51 -5.07
N SER A 40 1.51 17.29 -4.49
CA SER A 40 0.24 17.68 -5.12
C SER A 40 0.36 18.89 -6.05
N ALA A 41 1.56 19.50 -6.15
CA ALA A 41 1.84 20.57 -7.09
C ALA A 41 2.39 20.01 -8.41
N ASP A 42 2.14 20.74 -9.49
CA ASP A 42 2.80 20.49 -10.78
C ASP A 42 4.20 21.11 -10.76
N ALA A 43 5.12 20.39 -10.14
CA ALA A 43 6.50 20.84 -9.97
C ALA A 43 7.45 19.67 -10.15
N VAL A 44 8.65 19.94 -10.62
CA VAL A 44 9.73 18.95 -10.71
C VAL A 44 10.47 18.91 -9.38
N ILE A 45 10.37 17.78 -8.69
CA ILE A 45 11.03 17.54 -7.43
C ILE A 45 12.26 16.66 -7.68
N PRO A 46 13.47 17.09 -7.29
CA PRO A 46 14.65 16.23 -7.42
C PRO A 46 14.51 14.99 -6.52
N MET A 47 15.00 13.87 -7.00
CA MET A 47 14.86 12.58 -6.30
C MET A 47 15.47 12.59 -4.90
N TRP A 48 16.58 13.29 -4.72
CA TRP A 48 17.23 13.41 -3.40
C TRP A 48 16.31 14.03 -2.33
N ALA A 49 15.39 14.90 -2.75
CA ALA A 49 14.47 15.54 -1.80
C ALA A 49 13.50 14.52 -1.17
N TYR A 50 12.96 13.62 -1.94
CA TYR A 50 12.18 12.51 -1.41
C TYR A 50 13.01 11.61 -0.48
N MET A 51 14.22 11.30 -0.88
CA MET A 51 15.13 10.49 -0.06
C MET A 51 15.44 11.17 1.27
N LEU A 52 15.62 12.50 1.26
CA LEU A 52 15.88 13.27 2.46
C LEU A 52 14.67 13.21 3.43
N VAL A 53 13.46 13.40 2.92
CA VAL A 53 12.24 13.26 3.74
C VAL A 53 12.18 11.89 4.40
N VAL A 54 12.39 10.83 3.64
CA VAL A 54 12.38 9.47 4.16
C VAL A 54 13.44 9.28 5.25
N SER A 55 14.62 9.87 5.08
CA SER A 55 15.70 9.77 6.08
C SER A 55 15.31 10.37 7.44
N TYR A 56 14.49 11.39 7.45
CA TYR A 56 13.96 11.99 8.68
C TYR A 56 12.75 11.24 9.25
N LEU A 57 11.87 10.75 8.40
CA LEU A 57 10.63 10.10 8.83
C LEU A 57 10.80 8.63 9.21
N GLN A 58 11.76 7.93 8.60
CA GLN A 58 11.95 6.49 8.80
C GLN A 58 12.11 6.07 10.27
N PRO A 59 12.85 6.81 11.12
CA PRO A 59 13.00 6.41 12.52
C PRO A 59 11.70 6.47 13.34
N VAL A 60 10.70 7.22 12.91
CA VAL A 60 9.46 7.46 13.68
C VAL A 60 8.20 6.93 12.99
N ALA A 61 8.15 6.92 11.67
CA ALA A 61 6.98 6.44 10.92
C ALA A 61 6.89 4.92 10.92
N LYS A 62 5.67 4.40 10.84
CA LYS A 62 5.42 2.96 10.71
C LYS A 62 5.72 2.48 9.28
N GLU A 63 5.17 3.13 8.29
CA GLU A 63 5.38 2.87 6.86
C GLU A 63 5.45 4.19 6.11
N ILE A 64 6.26 4.24 5.05
CA ILE A 64 6.35 5.38 4.15
C ILE A 64 6.22 4.87 2.72
N VAL A 65 5.25 5.40 1.99
CA VAL A 65 4.96 5.00 0.60
C VAL A 65 4.86 6.24 -0.26
N PHE A 66 5.51 6.22 -1.43
CA PHE A 66 5.34 7.28 -2.42
C PHE A 66 3.98 7.17 -3.08
N GLY A 67 3.28 8.27 -3.15
CA GLY A 67 1.97 8.39 -3.77
C GLY A 67 0.99 9.13 -2.87
N ASP A 68 -0.25 9.20 -3.31
CA ASP A 68 -1.32 9.76 -2.51
C ASP A 68 -1.84 8.77 -1.45
N LYS A 69 -2.86 9.17 -0.75
CA LYS A 69 -3.51 8.34 0.29
C LYS A 69 -4.05 7.02 -0.27
N ASP A 70 -4.58 7.03 -1.48
CA ASP A 70 -5.11 5.81 -2.11
C ASP A 70 -3.99 4.83 -2.45
N HIS A 71 -2.85 5.31 -2.96
CA HIS A 71 -1.65 4.49 -3.19
C HIS A 71 -1.12 3.90 -1.88
N LEU A 72 -1.09 4.67 -0.82
CA LEU A 72 -0.69 4.19 0.51
C LEU A 72 -1.60 3.04 0.96
N ASN A 73 -2.91 3.22 0.88
CA ASN A 73 -3.87 2.20 1.29
C ASN A 73 -3.74 0.91 0.47
N GLN A 74 -3.56 1.03 -0.85
CA GLN A 74 -3.32 -0.12 -1.73
C GLN A 74 -2.02 -0.85 -1.37
N SER A 75 -0.94 -0.11 -1.15
CA SER A 75 0.35 -0.69 -0.78
C SER A 75 0.29 -1.44 0.54
N LEU A 76 -0.40 -0.89 1.54
CA LEU A 76 -0.60 -1.55 2.82
C LEU A 76 -1.43 -2.82 2.69
N LEU A 77 -2.50 -2.79 1.90
CA LEU A 77 -3.34 -3.95 1.64
C LEU A 77 -2.56 -5.08 0.96
N LEU A 78 -1.79 -4.75 -0.09
CA LEU A 78 -0.96 -5.73 -0.80
C LEU A 78 0.14 -6.31 0.10
N LYS A 79 0.74 -5.49 0.94
CA LYS A 79 1.72 -5.95 1.93
C LYS A 79 1.08 -6.94 2.90
N ASN A 80 -0.10 -6.64 3.41
CA ASN A 80 -0.82 -7.54 4.32
C ASN A 80 -1.21 -8.86 3.63
N ILE A 81 -1.67 -8.80 2.38
CA ILE A 81 -1.96 -9.99 1.58
C ILE A 81 -0.71 -10.85 1.41
N SER A 82 0.45 -10.23 1.17
CA SER A 82 1.73 -10.95 0.99
C SER A 82 2.16 -11.76 2.22
N THR A 83 1.62 -11.43 3.40
CA THR A 83 1.90 -12.15 4.65
C THR A 83 0.97 -13.35 4.89
N ILE A 84 0.00 -13.59 4.02
CA ILE A 84 -0.89 -14.76 4.14
C ILE A 84 -0.06 -16.03 4.03
N ASN A 85 -0.20 -16.90 5.02
CA ASN A 85 0.39 -18.22 4.98
C ASN A 85 -0.53 -19.17 4.18
N ALA A 86 -0.16 -19.45 2.94
CA ALA A 86 -0.95 -20.27 2.03
C ALA A 86 -1.13 -21.71 2.55
N GLU A 87 -0.20 -22.24 3.35
CA GLU A 87 -0.30 -23.57 3.92
C GLU A 87 -1.47 -23.76 4.90
N GLU A 88 -1.91 -22.68 5.55
CA GLU A 88 -3.10 -22.69 6.40
C GLU A 88 -4.39 -22.98 5.61
N TYR A 89 -4.36 -22.75 4.30
CA TYR A 89 -5.48 -22.95 3.37
C TYR A 89 -5.34 -24.23 2.53
N LYS A 90 -4.33 -25.04 2.82
CA LYS A 90 -4.08 -26.28 2.08
C LYS A 90 -5.31 -27.19 2.12
N ASP A 91 -5.74 -27.62 0.93
CA ASP A 91 -6.92 -28.48 0.72
C ASP A 91 -8.23 -27.90 1.28
N LYS A 92 -8.29 -26.59 1.54
CA LYS A 92 -9.50 -25.90 1.99
C LYS A 92 -10.26 -25.26 0.83
N ARG A 93 -11.58 -25.15 1.03
CA ARG A 93 -12.47 -24.39 0.15
C ARG A 93 -12.48 -22.95 0.62
N VAL A 94 -12.05 -22.04 -0.25
CA VAL A 94 -11.87 -20.61 0.07
C VAL A 94 -12.90 -19.79 -0.68
N VAL A 95 -13.53 -18.88 0.03
CA VAL A 95 -14.40 -17.87 -0.56
C VAL A 95 -13.76 -16.50 -0.34
N ILE A 96 -13.52 -15.78 -1.44
CA ILE A 96 -12.98 -14.42 -1.41
C ILE A 96 -14.14 -13.45 -1.52
N LYS A 97 -14.27 -12.59 -0.51
CA LYS A 97 -15.32 -11.56 -0.46
C LYS A 97 -14.68 -10.18 -0.58
N GLY A 98 -15.31 -9.33 -1.36
CA GLY A 98 -14.88 -7.96 -1.58
C GLY A 98 -15.92 -6.94 -1.13
N CYS A 99 -16.56 -7.17 0.03
CA CYS A 99 -17.54 -6.24 0.59
C CYS A 99 -16.93 -5.41 1.72
N GLY A 100 -17.31 -4.16 1.80
CA GLY A 100 -16.84 -3.21 2.80
C GLY A 100 -17.03 -1.77 2.33
N GLU A 101 -16.79 -0.83 3.22
CA GLU A 101 -16.92 0.61 2.93
C GLU A 101 -15.78 1.13 2.05
N GLN A 102 -14.61 0.48 2.12
CA GLN A 102 -13.45 0.83 1.33
C GLN A 102 -13.43 0.06 0.01
N PRO A 103 -13.23 0.72 -1.13
CA PRO A 103 -13.06 0.01 -2.40
C PRO A 103 -11.80 -0.85 -2.37
N ILE A 104 -11.93 -2.08 -2.83
CA ILE A 104 -10.82 -3.03 -2.91
C ILE A 104 -10.33 -3.04 -4.35
N PRO A 105 -9.03 -2.74 -4.60
CA PRO A 105 -8.50 -2.71 -5.96
C PRO A 105 -8.37 -4.11 -6.56
N GLU A 106 -8.40 -4.17 -7.87
CA GLU A 106 -8.23 -5.40 -8.65
C GLU A 106 -6.94 -6.13 -8.29
N SER A 107 -5.89 -5.39 -8.00
CA SER A 107 -4.58 -5.94 -7.58
C SER A 107 -4.66 -6.82 -6.34
N ALA A 108 -5.57 -6.53 -5.41
CA ALA A 108 -5.78 -7.33 -4.21
C ALA A 108 -6.37 -8.71 -4.54
N TYR A 109 -7.35 -8.75 -5.43
CA TYR A 109 -7.96 -10.02 -5.88
C TYR A 109 -6.96 -10.88 -6.65
N VAL A 110 -6.17 -10.26 -7.52
CA VAL A 110 -5.10 -10.93 -8.25
C VAL A 110 -4.07 -11.50 -7.27
N ALA A 111 -3.61 -10.70 -6.31
CA ALA A 111 -2.60 -11.11 -5.34
C ALA A 111 -3.07 -12.27 -4.46
N VAL A 112 -4.27 -12.19 -3.88
CA VAL A 112 -4.78 -13.25 -3.00
C VAL A 112 -5.03 -14.56 -3.75
N THR A 113 -5.54 -14.48 -4.97
CA THR A 113 -5.75 -15.65 -5.81
C THR A 113 -4.43 -16.32 -6.18
N ASN A 114 -3.42 -15.52 -6.53
CA ASN A 114 -2.09 -16.01 -6.85
C ASN A 114 -1.43 -16.74 -5.66
N ILE A 115 -1.62 -16.24 -4.45
CA ILE A 115 -1.08 -16.85 -3.22
C ILE A 115 -1.79 -18.16 -2.88
N LEU A 116 -3.11 -18.20 -3.00
CA LEU A 116 -3.93 -19.34 -2.52
C LEU A 116 -4.07 -20.47 -3.52
N ARG A 117 -3.98 -20.17 -4.82
CA ARG A 117 -4.22 -21.17 -5.87
C ARG A 117 -3.34 -22.41 -5.77
N PRO A 118 -2.04 -22.34 -5.40
CA PRO A 118 -1.21 -23.53 -5.31
C PRO A 118 -1.62 -24.53 -4.23
N THR A 119 -2.30 -24.09 -3.17
CA THR A 119 -2.59 -24.91 -1.99
C THR A 119 -4.06 -25.16 -1.76
N ALA A 120 -4.94 -24.24 -2.11
CA ALA A 120 -6.38 -24.37 -1.88
C ALA A 120 -7.01 -25.51 -2.67
N LYS A 121 -8.03 -26.14 -2.09
CA LYS A 121 -8.86 -27.12 -2.79
C LYS A 121 -9.77 -26.46 -3.84
N SER A 122 -10.34 -25.32 -3.48
CA SER A 122 -11.15 -24.49 -4.38
C SER A 122 -11.12 -23.04 -3.97
N ILE A 123 -11.34 -22.17 -4.95
CA ILE A 123 -11.45 -20.71 -4.74
C ILE A 123 -12.74 -20.25 -5.42
N MET A 124 -13.54 -19.51 -4.68
CA MET A 124 -14.77 -18.87 -5.16
C MET A 124 -14.78 -17.40 -4.80
N TYR A 125 -15.48 -16.61 -5.59
CA TYR A 125 -15.71 -15.19 -5.32
C TYR A 125 -17.17 -14.95 -4.95
N GLY A 126 -17.42 -14.15 -3.93
CA GLY A 126 -18.74 -13.67 -3.55
C GLY A 126 -19.25 -14.25 -2.23
N GLU A 127 -20.55 -14.15 -2.02
CA GLU A 127 -21.21 -14.72 -0.84
C GLU A 127 -21.42 -16.23 -1.00
N PRO A 128 -21.46 -17.00 0.10
CA PRO A 128 -21.63 -18.46 0.02
C PRO A 128 -22.86 -18.94 -0.77
N CYS A 129 -23.92 -18.13 -0.80
CA CYS A 129 -25.16 -18.45 -1.52
C CYS A 129 -25.19 -17.97 -2.97
N SER A 130 -24.21 -17.15 -3.38
CA SER A 130 -24.13 -16.56 -4.72
C SER A 130 -22.66 -16.38 -5.14
N THR A 131 -21.96 -17.50 -5.28
CA THR A 131 -20.54 -17.53 -5.59
C THR A 131 -20.27 -17.72 -7.07
N VAL A 132 -19.18 -17.11 -7.54
CA VAL A 132 -18.59 -17.39 -8.84
C VAL A 132 -17.40 -18.32 -8.65
N PRO A 133 -17.39 -19.53 -9.22
CA PRO A 133 -16.25 -20.43 -9.13
C PRO A 133 -15.05 -19.85 -9.89
N ILE A 134 -13.87 -19.86 -9.25
CA ILE A 134 -12.62 -19.41 -9.83
C ILE A 134 -11.69 -20.59 -10.10
N TYR A 135 -11.56 -21.48 -9.13
CA TYR A 135 -10.65 -22.63 -9.22
C TYR A 135 -11.18 -23.80 -8.41
N LYS A 136 -10.99 -25.00 -8.95
CA LYS A 136 -11.22 -26.26 -8.24
C LYS A 136 -10.09 -27.23 -8.58
N LYS A 137 -9.45 -27.77 -7.55
CA LYS A 137 -8.42 -28.80 -7.71
C LYS A 137 -9.04 -30.03 -8.38
N LYS A 138 -8.39 -30.56 -9.42
CA LYS A 138 -8.82 -31.80 -10.06
C LYS A 138 -8.60 -32.97 -9.11
N LYS A 139 -9.55 -33.92 -9.09
CA LYS A 139 -9.35 -35.18 -8.39
C LYS A 139 -8.20 -35.93 -9.08
N GLU A 140 -7.23 -36.37 -8.27
CA GLU A 140 -6.25 -37.34 -8.74
C GLU A 140 -6.97 -38.69 -8.94
N ASN A 141 -6.85 -39.25 -10.13
CA ASN A 141 -7.36 -40.59 -10.42
C ASN A 141 -6.42 -41.64 -9.84
#